data_2fa6a93ffddda99d5451b0b2c9cc747d
#
_entry.id   2fa6a93ffddda99d5451b0b2c9cc747d
#
_cell.length_a   1.000
_cell.length_b   1.000
_cell.length_c   1.000
_cell.angle_alpha   90.00
_cell.angle_beta   90.00
_cell.angle_gamma   90.00
#
_symmetry.space_group_name_H-M   'P 1'
#
loop_
_entity.id
_entity.type
_entity.pdbx_description
1 polymer ?
#
loop_
_entity_poly.entity_id
_entity_poly.type
_entity_poly.pdbx_seq_one_letter_code
_entity_poly.pdbx_strand_id
1 'polypeptide(L)'
;DIVYGGGRITATIPTPGIHMVMHSLCAAAVGLTLGIEPELIKQGIESYAPVEGRMQIIKTQRLTLLDDSFNANPTSMAAAINIACRASGRTVLILGDMLELGEKGAEYHRNMGKKAVECGADIMIGKGPLMKNACEETERAGIETMHFDTSEDIMRALDNCLRDGDTVLVKASHGTNLKDVAEYIKANF
;
A
#
# COMPACT_ATOMS: atom_id res chain seq x y z
N ASP A 1 16.28 14.64 6.97
CA ASP A 1 16.84 15.47 8.04
C ASP A 1 15.73 15.94 8.98
N ILE A 2 15.93 15.74 10.27
CA ILE A 2 15.10 16.26 11.36
C ILE A 2 15.88 17.38 12.04
N VAL A 3 15.37 18.61 11.96
CA VAL A 3 16.00 19.80 12.58
C VAL A 3 15.28 20.16 13.86
N TYR A 4 16.01 20.38 14.95
CA TYR A 4 15.47 20.75 16.26
C TYR A 4 16.38 21.79 16.94
N GLY A 5 15.99 22.36 18.08
CA GLY A 5 16.72 23.46 18.75
C GLY A 5 18.17 23.12 19.16
N GLY A 6 18.51 21.84 19.32
CA GLY A 6 19.85 21.37 19.68
C GLY A 6 20.69 20.85 18.52
N GLY A 7 20.18 20.83 17.27
CA GLY A 7 20.94 20.31 16.13
C GLY A 7 20.12 19.66 15.02
N ARG A 8 20.68 18.60 14.44
CA ARG A 8 20.11 17.86 13.31
C ARG A 8 20.33 16.36 13.48
N ILE A 9 19.30 15.59 13.15
CA ILE A 9 19.37 14.13 13.01
C ILE A 9 19.19 13.79 11.52
N THR A 10 20.20 13.18 10.90
CA THR A 10 20.12 12.67 9.53
C THR A 10 19.93 11.17 9.60
N ALA A 11 18.78 10.68 9.16
CA ALA A 11 18.44 9.26 9.21
C ALA A 11 17.81 8.79 7.89
N THR A 12 18.01 7.52 7.56
CA THR A 12 17.35 6.84 6.43
C THR A 12 16.14 6.07 6.94
N ILE A 13 14.96 6.37 6.40
CA ILE A 13 13.73 5.66 6.75
C ILE A 13 13.59 4.45 5.81
N PRO A 14 13.55 3.20 6.31
CA PRO A 14 13.59 2.00 5.48
C PRO A 14 12.26 1.68 4.77
N THR A 15 11.21 2.43 5.07
CA THR A 15 9.88 2.24 4.45
C THR A 15 9.45 3.50 3.68
N PRO A 16 8.97 3.38 2.43
CA PRO A 16 8.60 4.52 1.60
C PRO A 16 7.31 5.19 2.06
N GLY A 17 7.17 6.47 1.71
CA GLY A 17 5.96 7.26 1.90
C GLY A 17 6.14 8.45 2.82
N ILE A 18 5.47 9.57 2.49
CA ILE A 18 5.54 10.81 3.27
C ILE A 18 5.01 10.63 4.71
N HIS A 19 4.06 9.72 4.91
CA HIS A 19 3.55 9.39 6.24
C HIS A 19 4.64 8.81 7.14
N MET A 20 5.60 8.06 6.60
CA MET A 20 6.72 7.52 7.36
C MET A 20 7.68 8.63 7.82
N VAL A 21 7.84 9.69 7.02
CA VAL A 21 8.55 10.88 7.44
C VAL A 21 7.86 11.53 8.64
N MET A 22 6.53 11.67 8.59
CA MET A 22 5.75 12.22 9.71
C MET A 22 5.85 11.35 10.97
N HIS A 23 5.78 10.03 10.84
CA HIS A 23 5.95 9.11 11.97
C HIS A 23 7.35 9.23 12.59
N SER A 24 8.39 9.34 11.76
CA SER A 24 9.76 9.54 12.24
C SER A 24 9.94 10.88 12.94
N LEU A 25 9.30 11.94 12.46
CA LEU A 25 9.28 13.24 13.15
C LEU A 25 8.61 13.14 14.53
N CYS A 26 7.46 12.46 14.63
CA CYS A 26 6.79 12.22 15.90
C CYS A 26 7.66 11.42 16.86
N ALA A 27 8.28 10.33 16.39
CA ALA A 27 9.18 9.51 17.19
C ALA A 27 10.37 10.32 17.70
N ALA A 28 10.99 11.12 16.84
CA ALA A 28 12.10 12.00 17.22
C ALA A 28 11.68 13.06 18.25
N ALA A 29 10.52 13.70 18.07
CA ALA A 29 10.02 14.69 19.01
C ALA A 29 9.78 14.09 20.41
N VAL A 30 9.19 12.91 20.48
CA VAL A 30 9.00 12.17 21.75
C VAL A 30 10.35 11.81 22.35
N GLY A 31 11.27 11.22 21.56
CA GLY A 31 12.60 10.83 22.03
C GLY A 31 13.39 12.01 22.60
N LEU A 32 13.44 13.13 21.89
CA LEU A 32 14.11 14.35 22.34
C LEU A 32 13.47 14.92 23.62
N THR A 33 12.16 14.86 23.73
CA THR A 33 11.44 15.34 24.94
C THR A 33 11.77 14.46 26.16
N LEU A 34 11.99 13.16 25.95
CA LEU A 34 12.40 12.22 26.98
C LEU A 34 13.92 12.25 27.27
N GLY A 35 14.69 13.10 26.61
CA GLY A 35 16.13 13.21 26.82
C GLY A 35 16.93 12.04 26.19
N ILE A 36 16.37 11.35 25.19
CA ILE A 36 17.10 10.30 24.48
C ILE A 36 18.13 10.97 23.55
N GLU A 37 19.36 10.42 23.56
CA GLU A 37 20.45 10.90 22.73
C GLU A 37 20.08 10.84 21.24
N PRO A 38 20.37 11.89 20.44
CA PRO A 38 19.99 11.97 19.02
C PRO A 38 20.48 10.80 18.18
N GLU A 39 21.64 10.23 18.49
CA GLU A 39 22.17 9.06 17.78
C GLU A 39 21.33 7.80 18.05
N LEU A 40 20.81 7.61 19.26
CA LEU A 40 19.90 6.50 19.57
C LEU A 40 18.54 6.66 18.88
N ILE A 41 18.04 7.89 18.76
CA ILE A 41 16.83 8.20 17.99
C ILE A 41 17.03 7.84 16.51
N LYS A 42 18.16 8.23 15.93
CA LYS A 42 18.55 7.85 14.56
C LYS A 42 18.54 6.35 14.38
N GLN A 43 19.25 5.61 15.25
CA GLN A 43 19.32 4.15 15.21
C GLN A 43 17.93 3.52 15.30
N GLY A 44 17.06 4.04 16.16
CA GLY A 44 15.66 3.59 16.26
C GLY A 44 14.87 3.79 14.98
N ILE A 45 15.04 4.93 14.30
CA ILE A 45 14.38 5.21 13.02
C ILE A 45 14.91 4.26 11.92
N GLU A 46 16.22 4.07 11.84
CA GLU A 46 16.89 3.28 10.80
C GLU A 46 16.69 1.77 11.00
N SER A 47 16.48 1.32 12.24
CA SER A 47 16.21 -0.08 12.57
C SER A 47 14.73 -0.47 12.43
N TYR A 48 13.84 0.48 12.06
CA TYR A 48 12.42 0.17 11.91
C TYR A 48 12.20 -0.90 10.85
N ALA A 49 11.48 -1.94 11.22
CA ALA A 49 10.97 -2.95 10.30
C ALA A 49 9.44 -2.91 10.29
N PRO A 50 8.81 -2.84 9.11
CA PRO A 50 7.35 -2.84 9.04
C PRO A 50 6.79 -4.16 9.57
N VAL A 51 5.68 -4.06 10.29
CA VAL A 51 4.90 -5.23 10.71
C VAL A 51 4.24 -5.86 9.48
N GLU A 52 4.04 -7.16 9.52
CA GLU A 52 3.38 -7.95 8.47
C GLU A 52 2.10 -7.27 7.95
N GLY A 53 1.96 -7.19 6.63
CA GLY A 53 0.83 -6.54 5.97
C GLY A 53 0.77 -5.02 6.11
N ARG A 54 1.86 -4.35 6.53
CA ARG A 54 1.94 -2.89 6.62
C ARG A 54 3.05 -2.33 5.76
N MET A 55 2.73 -2.18 4.46
CA MET A 55 3.64 -1.68 3.42
C MET A 55 4.99 -2.41 3.44
N GLN A 56 4.97 -3.73 3.55
CA GLN A 56 6.18 -4.53 3.35
C GLN A 56 6.52 -4.61 1.88
N ILE A 57 7.78 -4.31 1.54
CA ILE A 57 8.31 -4.48 0.19
C ILE A 57 9.00 -5.84 0.13
N ILE A 58 8.41 -6.75 -0.60
CA ILE A 58 8.88 -8.14 -0.74
C ILE A 58 9.27 -8.38 -2.18
N LYS A 59 10.55 -8.64 -2.40
CA LYS A 59 11.05 -9.07 -3.72
C LYS A 59 10.95 -10.58 -3.78
N THR A 60 10.08 -11.07 -4.64
CA THR A 60 9.99 -12.49 -4.96
C THR A 60 10.98 -12.83 -6.09
N GLN A 61 10.91 -14.04 -6.64
CA GLN A 61 11.75 -14.43 -7.79
C GLN A 61 11.33 -13.70 -9.07
N ARG A 62 10.06 -13.30 -9.20
CA ARG A 62 9.46 -12.78 -10.44
C ARG A 62 9.03 -11.34 -10.37
N LEU A 63 8.63 -10.81 -9.20
CA LEU A 63 7.99 -9.52 -9.06
C LEU A 63 8.31 -8.83 -7.74
N THR A 64 7.85 -7.60 -7.59
CA THR A 64 7.91 -6.87 -6.31
C THR A 64 6.50 -6.77 -5.72
N LEU A 65 6.27 -7.37 -4.56
CA LEU A 65 5.03 -7.26 -3.81
C LEU A 65 5.12 -6.13 -2.78
N LEU A 66 4.15 -5.23 -2.81
CA LEU A 66 3.88 -4.24 -1.78
C LEU A 66 2.72 -4.77 -0.92
N ASP A 67 3.04 -5.48 0.15
CA ASP A 67 2.03 -6.05 1.06
C ASP A 67 1.59 -5.00 2.08
N ASP A 68 0.41 -4.43 1.88
CA ASP A 68 -0.26 -3.49 2.78
C ASP A 68 -1.68 -4.00 3.13
N SER A 69 -1.80 -5.32 3.24
CA SER A 69 -3.06 -6.05 3.36
C SER A 69 -3.71 -6.02 4.75
N PHE A 70 -3.05 -5.44 5.75
CA PHE A 70 -3.55 -5.46 7.14
C PHE A 70 -4.81 -4.61 7.33
N ASN A 71 -4.83 -3.37 6.83
CA ASN A 71 -5.99 -2.48 6.95
C ASN A 71 -5.95 -1.36 5.90
N ALA A 72 -7.11 -0.75 5.63
CA ALA A 72 -7.25 0.33 4.68
C ALA A 72 -8.22 1.43 5.15
N ASN A 73 -7.88 2.65 4.82
CA ASN A 73 -8.75 3.82 4.84
C ASN A 73 -8.42 4.70 3.63
N PRO A 74 -9.25 5.71 3.28
CA PRO A 74 -9.05 6.51 2.07
C PRO A 74 -7.65 7.14 1.98
N THR A 75 -7.12 7.68 3.07
CA THR A 75 -5.80 8.32 3.09
C THR A 75 -4.68 7.32 2.88
N SER A 76 -4.70 6.18 3.59
CA SER A 76 -3.68 5.15 3.47
C SER A 76 -3.74 4.43 2.12
N MET A 77 -4.95 4.22 1.56
CA MET A 77 -5.13 3.62 0.24
C MET A 77 -4.54 4.51 -0.86
N ALA A 78 -4.85 5.81 -0.85
CA ALA A 78 -4.29 6.76 -1.80
C ALA A 78 -2.76 6.85 -1.71
N ALA A 79 -2.20 6.83 -0.50
CA ALA A 79 -0.76 6.81 -0.29
C ALA A 79 -0.11 5.54 -0.86
N ALA A 80 -0.71 4.37 -0.64
CA ALA A 80 -0.22 3.09 -1.15
C ALA A 80 -0.25 3.03 -2.68
N ILE A 81 -1.35 3.48 -3.31
CA ILE A 81 -1.46 3.60 -4.78
C ILE A 81 -0.33 4.48 -5.33
N ASN A 82 -0.09 5.66 -4.74
CA ASN A 82 1.00 6.53 -5.16
C ASN A 82 2.39 5.88 -5.04
N ILE A 83 2.61 5.06 -4.02
CA ILE A 83 3.88 4.34 -3.85
C ILE A 83 4.03 3.29 -4.95
N ALA A 84 2.99 2.49 -5.20
CA ALA A 84 3.00 1.45 -6.22
C ALA A 84 3.28 2.02 -7.62
N CYS A 85 2.57 3.07 -8.00
CA CYS A 85 2.72 3.68 -9.33
C CYS A 85 4.05 4.43 -9.54
N ARG A 86 4.82 4.71 -8.50
CA ARG A 86 6.17 5.28 -8.60
C ARG A 86 7.28 4.24 -8.65
N ALA A 87 6.95 2.99 -8.39
CA ALA A 87 7.90 1.89 -8.51
C ALA A 87 8.19 1.58 -9.99
N SER A 88 9.21 0.80 -10.24
CA SER A 88 9.54 0.34 -11.59
C SER A 88 8.67 -0.83 -12.01
N GLY A 89 8.47 -0.99 -13.32
CA GLY A 89 7.71 -2.08 -13.90
C GLY A 89 6.23 -1.76 -14.07
N ARG A 90 5.47 -2.73 -14.53
CA ARG A 90 4.01 -2.64 -14.68
C ARG A 90 3.37 -2.64 -13.29
N THR A 91 2.43 -1.74 -13.06
CA THR A 91 1.75 -1.57 -11.77
C THR A 91 0.44 -2.31 -11.74
N VAL A 92 0.33 -3.30 -10.86
CA VAL A 92 -0.88 -4.08 -10.61
C VAL A 92 -1.43 -3.71 -9.23
N LEU A 93 -2.65 -3.20 -9.19
CA LEU A 93 -3.33 -2.83 -7.95
C LEU A 93 -4.38 -3.90 -7.60
N ILE A 94 -4.19 -4.61 -6.49
CA ILE A 94 -5.16 -5.56 -5.93
C ILE A 94 -5.75 -4.92 -4.69
N LEU A 95 -6.93 -4.33 -4.83
CA LEU A 95 -7.55 -3.52 -3.80
C LEU A 95 -8.89 -4.12 -3.35
N GLY A 96 -9.08 -4.18 -2.04
CA GLY A 96 -10.35 -4.61 -1.46
C GLY A 96 -11.07 -3.47 -0.74
N ASP A 97 -12.30 -3.74 -0.32
CA ASP A 97 -13.14 -2.77 0.34
C ASP A 97 -12.47 -2.12 1.55
N MET A 98 -12.69 -0.82 1.67
CA MET A 98 -12.46 -0.06 2.89
C MET A 98 -13.76 -0.07 3.71
N LEU A 99 -13.72 -0.71 4.87
CA LEU A 99 -14.86 -0.85 5.76
C LEU A 99 -15.03 0.38 6.67
N GLU A 100 -16.18 0.49 7.33
CA GLU A 100 -16.48 1.53 8.33
C GLU A 100 -16.48 2.97 7.81
N LEU A 101 -16.75 3.18 6.52
CA LEU A 101 -16.78 4.52 5.90
C LEU A 101 -18.18 5.16 5.87
N GLY A 102 -19.20 4.47 6.40
CA GLY A 102 -20.57 4.97 6.42
C GLY A 102 -21.12 5.24 5.01
N GLU A 103 -22.04 6.20 4.91
CA GLU A 103 -22.76 6.52 3.66
C GLU A 103 -21.85 6.99 2.51
N LYS A 104 -20.67 7.50 2.80
CA LYS A 104 -19.70 7.93 1.79
C LYS A 104 -18.80 6.82 1.25
N GLY A 105 -19.02 5.58 1.67
CA GLY A 105 -18.21 4.43 1.26
C GLY A 105 -18.01 4.35 -0.26
N ALA A 106 -19.10 4.39 -1.03
CA ALA A 106 -19.05 4.32 -2.50
C ALA A 106 -18.27 5.50 -3.12
N GLU A 107 -18.42 6.71 -2.59
CA GLU A 107 -17.68 7.89 -3.06
C GLU A 107 -16.17 7.75 -2.82
N TYR A 108 -15.76 7.30 -1.64
CA TYR A 108 -14.34 7.08 -1.33
C TYR A 108 -13.73 6.02 -2.24
N HIS A 109 -14.43 4.92 -2.51
CA HIS A 109 -13.92 3.89 -3.42
C HIS A 109 -13.82 4.42 -4.85
N ARG A 110 -14.81 5.16 -5.34
CA ARG A 110 -14.74 5.83 -6.65
C ARG A 110 -13.53 6.73 -6.76
N ASN A 111 -13.21 7.48 -5.70
CA ASN A 111 -12.02 8.34 -5.68
C ASN A 111 -10.71 7.53 -5.72
N MET A 112 -10.67 6.30 -5.20
CA MET A 112 -9.51 5.41 -5.36
C MET A 112 -9.35 4.93 -6.80
N GLY A 113 -10.44 4.65 -7.51
CA GLY A 113 -10.40 4.36 -8.95
C GLY A 113 -9.82 5.52 -9.75
N LYS A 114 -10.33 6.75 -9.52
CA LYS A 114 -9.77 7.95 -10.14
C LYS A 114 -8.28 8.11 -9.81
N LYS A 115 -7.89 7.82 -8.57
CA LYS A 115 -6.50 7.88 -8.15
C LYS A 115 -5.61 6.88 -8.89
N ALA A 116 -6.09 5.66 -9.11
CA ALA A 116 -5.41 4.65 -9.90
C ALA A 116 -5.20 5.12 -11.35
N VAL A 117 -6.21 5.73 -11.95
CA VAL A 117 -6.13 6.35 -13.30
C VAL A 117 -5.10 7.47 -13.35
N GLU A 118 -5.18 8.45 -12.41
CA GLU A 118 -4.24 9.57 -12.33
C GLU A 118 -2.79 9.13 -12.17
N CYS A 119 -2.56 8.05 -11.45
CA CYS A 119 -1.23 7.51 -11.20
C CYS A 119 -0.69 6.64 -12.34
N GLY A 120 -1.54 6.27 -13.32
CA GLY A 120 -1.14 5.45 -14.45
C GLY A 120 -0.98 3.97 -14.09
N ALA A 121 -1.87 3.41 -13.28
CA ALA A 121 -1.90 1.98 -13.01
C ALA A 121 -2.18 1.19 -14.31
N ASP A 122 -1.53 0.05 -14.48
CA ASP A 122 -1.69 -0.80 -15.67
C ASP A 122 -2.86 -1.77 -15.51
N ILE A 123 -3.03 -2.32 -14.29
CA ILE A 123 -4.10 -3.27 -13.98
C ILE A 123 -4.74 -2.92 -12.64
N MET A 124 -6.06 -3.03 -12.59
CA MET A 124 -6.86 -2.94 -11.38
C MET A 124 -7.61 -4.24 -11.11
N ILE A 125 -7.40 -4.84 -9.96
CA ILE A 125 -8.17 -6.00 -9.47
C ILE A 125 -8.90 -5.57 -8.20
N GLY A 126 -10.21 -5.50 -8.27
CA GLY A 126 -11.06 -5.09 -7.16
C GLY A 126 -11.69 -6.28 -6.46
N LYS A 127 -11.80 -6.20 -5.13
CA LYS A 127 -12.53 -7.18 -4.31
C LYS A 127 -13.57 -6.50 -3.41
N GLY A 128 -14.79 -6.96 -3.50
CA GLY A 128 -15.89 -6.54 -2.64
C GLY A 128 -16.83 -5.52 -3.28
N PRO A 129 -18.07 -5.39 -2.73
CA PRO A 129 -19.15 -4.63 -3.36
C PRO A 129 -18.86 -3.14 -3.50
N LEU A 130 -18.12 -2.53 -2.58
CA LEU A 130 -17.79 -1.11 -2.66
C LEU A 130 -16.65 -0.84 -3.65
N MET A 131 -15.68 -1.75 -3.76
CA MET A 131 -14.55 -1.62 -4.69
C MET A 131 -15.01 -1.65 -6.15
N LYS A 132 -16.19 -2.19 -6.45
CA LYS A 132 -16.82 -2.10 -7.77
C LYS A 132 -16.88 -0.66 -8.29
N ASN A 133 -17.13 0.32 -7.41
CA ASN A 133 -17.12 1.74 -7.79
C ASN A 133 -15.74 2.23 -8.28
N ALA A 134 -14.66 1.69 -7.73
CA ALA A 134 -13.32 2.00 -8.21
C ALA A 134 -13.03 1.33 -9.55
N CYS A 135 -13.43 0.07 -9.71
CA CYS A 135 -13.30 -0.69 -10.95
C CYS A 135 -14.03 0.00 -12.12
N GLU A 136 -15.23 0.52 -11.90
CA GLU A 136 -15.97 1.27 -12.91
C GLU A 136 -15.21 2.51 -13.42
N GLU A 137 -14.47 3.21 -12.56
CA GLU A 137 -13.66 4.38 -12.98
C GLU A 137 -12.44 3.96 -13.79
N THR A 138 -11.77 2.85 -13.40
CA THR A 138 -10.61 2.35 -14.13
C THR A 138 -11.00 1.74 -15.48
N GLU A 139 -12.12 1.02 -15.56
CA GLU A 139 -12.67 0.51 -16.83
C GLU A 139 -13.01 1.65 -17.81
N ARG A 140 -13.69 2.70 -17.33
CA ARG A 140 -14.01 3.89 -18.18
C ARG A 140 -12.78 4.57 -18.72
N ALA A 141 -11.66 4.51 -18.00
CA ALA A 141 -10.38 5.08 -18.42
C ALA A 141 -9.57 4.14 -19.31
N GLY A 142 -10.04 2.92 -19.57
CA GLY A 142 -9.37 1.93 -20.41
C GLY A 142 -8.25 1.15 -19.71
N ILE A 143 -8.18 1.18 -18.40
CA ILE A 143 -7.27 0.34 -17.60
C ILE A 143 -7.82 -1.10 -17.61
N GLU A 144 -6.95 -2.09 -17.78
CA GLU A 144 -7.31 -3.50 -17.63
C GLU A 144 -7.84 -3.73 -16.21
N THR A 145 -9.14 -4.05 -16.09
CA THR A 145 -9.82 -4.10 -14.80
C THR A 145 -10.55 -5.41 -14.62
N MET A 146 -10.43 -6.01 -13.44
CA MET A 146 -11.15 -7.21 -13.02
C MET A 146 -11.80 -6.96 -11.66
N HIS A 147 -12.94 -7.57 -11.42
CA HIS A 147 -13.62 -7.50 -10.13
C HIS A 147 -14.05 -8.90 -9.68
N PHE A 148 -13.81 -9.21 -8.41
CA PHE A 148 -14.11 -10.51 -7.82
C PHE A 148 -14.79 -10.36 -6.45
N ASP A 149 -15.57 -11.36 -6.07
CA ASP A 149 -16.20 -11.42 -4.75
C ASP A 149 -15.34 -12.20 -3.73
N THR A 150 -14.49 -13.12 -4.20
CA THR A 150 -13.68 -14.00 -3.35
C THR A 150 -12.18 -13.83 -3.59
N SER A 151 -11.36 -14.12 -2.56
CA SER A 151 -9.89 -14.15 -2.69
C SER A 151 -9.43 -15.31 -3.57
N GLU A 152 -10.14 -16.43 -3.53
CA GLU A 152 -9.87 -17.64 -4.32
C GLU A 152 -9.97 -17.37 -5.82
N ASP A 153 -10.96 -16.59 -6.25
CA ASP A 153 -11.12 -16.24 -7.66
C ASP A 153 -10.01 -15.27 -8.12
N ILE A 154 -9.60 -14.34 -7.25
CA ILE A 154 -8.42 -13.51 -7.51
C ILE A 154 -7.21 -14.40 -7.71
N MET A 155 -6.88 -15.27 -6.76
CA MET A 155 -5.70 -16.14 -6.83
C MET A 155 -5.65 -16.96 -8.12
N ARG A 156 -6.79 -17.52 -8.59
CA ARG A 156 -6.88 -18.22 -9.88
C ARG A 156 -6.59 -17.33 -11.09
N ALA A 157 -6.96 -16.06 -11.02
CA ALA A 157 -6.73 -15.11 -12.11
C ALA A 157 -5.26 -14.65 -12.19
N LEU A 158 -4.54 -14.63 -11.05
CA LEU A 158 -3.17 -14.11 -10.98
C LEU A 158 -2.19 -14.84 -11.88
N ASP A 159 -2.31 -16.17 -12.03
CA ASP A 159 -1.41 -16.98 -12.85
C ASP A 159 -1.40 -16.55 -14.34
N ASN A 160 -2.51 -15.99 -14.82
CA ASN A 160 -2.64 -15.50 -16.19
C ASN A 160 -2.42 -13.98 -16.31
N CYS A 161 -2.44 -13.25 -15.19
CA CYS A 161 -2.41 -11.80 -15.13
C CYS A 161 -1.01 -11.27 -14.83
N LEU A 162 -0.33 -11.85 -13.81
CA LEU A 162 0.97 -11.37 -13.34
C LEU A 162 2.11 -11.78 -14.26
N ARG A 163 3.09 -10.89 -14.41
CA ARG A 163 4.28 -11.06 -15.25
C ARG A 163 5.55 -10.78 -14.47
N ASP A 164 6.66 -11.26 -14.99
CA ASP A 164 7.98 -10.94 -14.43
C ASP A 164 8.24 -9.44 -14.50
N GLY A 165 8.72 -8.88 -13.42
CA GLY A 165 9.01 -7.45 -13.29
C GLY A 165 7.82 -6.59 -12.81
N ASP A 166 6.63 -7.16 -12.57
CA ASP A 166 5.49 -6.41 -12.04
C ASP A 166 5.77 -5.84 -10.65
N THR A 167 5.19 -4.68 -10.37
CA THR A 167 5.00 -4.18 -9.00
C THR A 167 3.53 -4.37 -8.62
N VAL A 168 3.28 -5.21 -7.63
CA VAL A 168 1.94 -5.60 -7.18
C VAL A 168 1.66 -5.00 -5.82
N LEU A 169 0.62 -4.19 -5.70
CA LEU A 169 0.10 -3.71 -4.42
C LEU A 169 -1.09 -4.58 -3.98
N VAL A 170 -1.05 -5.09 -2.76
CA VAL A 170 -2.21 -5.74 -2.11
C VAL A 170 -2.64 -4.90 -0.92
N LYS A 171 -3.88 -4.35 -0.94
CA LYS A 171 -4.39 -3.53 0.16
C LYS A 171 -5.90 -3.59 0.33
N ALA A 172 -6.34 -3.79 1.58
CA ALA A 172 -7.76 -3.79 1.96
C ALA A 172 -7.97 -3.60 3.46
N SER A 173 -9.21 -3.43 3.89
CA SER A 173 -9.57 -3.57 5.29
C SER A 173 -9.44 -5.01 5.77
N HIS A 174 -9.11 -5.20 7.04
CA HIS A 174 -8.81 -6.51 7.65
C HIS A 174 -9.91 -7.56 7.38
N GLY A 175 -11.18 -7.17 7.46
CA GLY A 175 -12.31 -8.06 7.24
C GLY A 175 -12.51 -8.58 5.81
N THR A 176 -11.68 -8.17 4.85
CA THR A 176 -11.82 -8.57 3.44
C THR A 176 -10.98 -9.77 3.03
N ASN A 177 -10.13 -10.29 3.92
CA ASN A 177 -9.25 -11.47 3.71
C ASN A 177 -8.31 -11.36 2.49
N LEU A 178 -7.89 -10.13 2.10
CA LEU A 178 -6.88 -9.97 1.04
C LEU A 178 -5.46 -10.35 1.48
N LYS A 179 -5.24 -10.59 2.77
CA LYS A 179 -3.99 -11.18 3.27
C LYS A 179 -3.69 -12.50 2.57
N ASP A 180 -4.68 -13.35 2.34
CA ASP A 180 -4.50 -14.66 1.69
C ASP A 180 -3.96 -14.52 0.26
N VAL A 181 -4.37 -13.45 -0.45
CA VAL A 181 -3.84 -13.13 -1.78
C VAL A 181 -2.37 -12.71 -1.71
N ALA A 182 -1.98 -11.91 -0.70
CA ALA A 182 -0.58 -11.53 -0.52
C ALA A 182 0.29 -12.76 -0.21
N GLU A 183 -0.16 -13.67 0.66
CA GLU A 183 0.54 -14.92 0.97
C GLU A 183 0.67 -15.82 -0.25
N TYR A 184 -0.41 -15.92 -1.06
CA TYR A 184 -0.36 -16.69 -2.31
C TYR A 184 0.70 -16.15 -3.27
N ILE A 185 0.77 -14.82 -3.43
CA ILE A 185 1.79 -14.20 -4.30
C ILE A 185 3.20 -14.48 -3.77
N LYS A 186 3.44 -14.38 -2.46
CA LYS A 186 4.74 -14.68 -1.84
C LYS A 186 5.20 -16.12 -2.12
N ALA A 187 4.26 -17.05 -2.14
CA ALA A 187 4.56 -18.47 -2.26
C ALA A 187 4.74 -18.95 -3.71
N ASN A 188 4.14 -18.28 -4.71
CA ASN A 188 4.01 -18.80 -6.07
C ASN A 188 4.72 -17.94 -7.14
N PHE A 189 5.12 -16.73 -6.83
CA PHE A 189 5.77 -15.80 -7.76
C PHE A 189 7.15 -15.36 -7.24
#